data_c5d9c09a347bb1d1dac53ce74f442053
#
_entry.id   c5d9c09a347bb1d1dac53ce74f442053
#
_cell.length_a   1.000
_cell.length_b   1.000
_cell.length_c   1.000
_cell.angle_alpha   90.00
_cell.angle_beta   90.00
_cell.angle_gamma   90.00
#
_symmetry.space_group_name_H-M   'P 1'
#
loop_
_entity.id
_entity.type
_entity.pdbx_description
1 polymer ?
#
loop_
_entity_poly.entity_id
_entity_poly.type
_entity_poly.pdbx_seq_one_letter_code
_entity_poly.pdbx_strand_id
1 'polypeptide(L)'
;LKLNYLLNEKWNFETQLESYTPGALQNFSPDLKKTFVSILSVNYISNKINLTAGSIFDQFGNGLIFRAWEDRKLGINNSIFGLNAKFDYKKISVNTITGLQKIGTTLSSGKIYAIDIKYKFLEKFDMETSYVGRHENIDFTNENKPTNINPTTNLISYRINYTGSKFYLNTEIISKSEDFISEYGFISNSNSKKGSAHYLNTGYYSSGIGLDFTFRRLENMSIYSNRNLYANEFNDGILNFIPALTKQYDYSLANINVYQSQPNVSFLDPLLMKAGEIGFQFEFYIKLKKNSFFGGKTGADLNINISNFNNLSGDFSFEEKSYDLDFLNFGQTYFSEQSINLTKNFSNNFSSIFVFINRYYNKRLVEQSAGKVNSKIIVVDNIFNINDTQSIEFDMQHLFNTND
;
A
#
# COMPACT_ATOMS: atom_id res chain seq x y z
N LEU A 1 5.35 10.15 -24.57
CA LEU A 1 6.64 9.99 -25.21
C LEU A 1 7.72 9.85 -24.15
N LYS A 2 8.50 8.78 -24.17
CA LYS A 2 9.64 8.55 -23.27
C LYS A 2 10.92 8.49 -24.08
N LEU A 3 11.92 9.26 -23.68
CA LEU A 3 13.25 9.30 -24.26
C LEU A 3 14.29 8.96 -23.20
N ASN A 4 15.19 8.03 -23.55
CA ASN A 4 16.33 7.64 -22.74
C ASN A 4 17.60 7.79 -23.57
N TYR A 5 18.62 8.43 -23.01
CA TYR A 5 19.93 8.57 -23.62
C TYR A 5 21.03 8.12 -22.67
N LEU A 6 21.78 7.11 -23.07
CA LEU A 6 22.89 6.55 -22.30
C LEU A 6 24.24 7.07 -22.84
N LEU A 7 25.03 7.70 -21.99
CA LEU A 7 26.35 8.21 -22.33
C LEU A 7 27.42 7.47 -21.48
N ASN A 8 28.42 6.91 -22.17
CA ASN A 8 29.59 6.24 -21.56
C ASN A 8 29.21 5.16 -20.53
N GLU A 9 28.08 4.45 -20.72
CA GLU A 9 27.57 3.40 -19.83
C GLU A 9 27.35 3.82 -18.37
N LYS A 10 27.65 5.06 -18.01
CA LYS A 10 27.57 5.60 -16.64
C LYS A 10 26.51 6.67 -16.47
N TRP A 11 26.21 7.41 -17.50
CA TRP A 11 25.26 8.50 -17.45
C TRP A 11 23.99 8.14 -18.23
N ASN A 12 22.86 8.22 -17.57
CA ASN A 12 21.56 8.05 -18.20
C ASN A 12 20.73 9.33 -18.04
N PHE A 13 20.25 9.85 -19.17
CA PHE A 13 19.34 11.00 -19.24
C PHE A 13 17.96 10.49 -19.63
N GLU A 14 16.97 10.77 -18.80
CA GLU A 14 15.59 10.33 -19.01
C GLU A 14 14.66 11.53 -19.03
N THR A 15 13.78 11.57 -20.03
CA THR A 15 12.65 12.51 -20.07
C THR A 15 11.39 11.83 -20.57
N GLN A 16 10.25 12.19 -19.98
CA GLN A 16 8.95 11.68 -20.38
C GLN A 16 7.95 12.83 -20.49
N LEU A 17 7.28 12.89 -21.64
CA LEU A 17 6.16 13.78 -21.90
C LEU A 17 4.86 12.98 -21.81
N GLU A 18 3.89 13.50 -21.07
CA GLU A 18 2.55 12.94 -20.92
C GLU A 18 1.50 13.96 -21.34
N SER A 19 0.41 13.44 -21.89
CA SER A 19 -0.77 14.20 -22.25
C SER A 19 -1.99 13.30 -22.04
N TYR A 20 -2.90 13.73 -21.20
CA TYR A 20 -4.14 13.00 -20.93
C TYR A 20 -5.28 13.65 -21.70
N THR A 21 -6.06 12.84 -22.43
CA THR A 21 -7.27 13.28 -23.08
C THR A 21 -8.45 13.22 -22.11
N PRO A 22 -9.43 14.14 -22.20
CA PRO A 22 -10.64 14.09 -21.39
C PRO A 22 -11.34 12.72 -21.52
N GLY A 23 -11.64 12.09 -20.36
CA GLY A 23 -12.33 10.80 -20.32
C GLY A 23 -11.42 9.57 -20.46
N ALA A 24 -10.11 9.73 -20.61
CA ALA A 24 -9.16 8.60 -20.69
C ALA A 24 -8.99 7.85 -19.36
N LEU A 25 -9.22 8.54 -18.24
CA LEU A 25 -9.11 8.00 -16.90
C LEU A 25 -10.37 8.34 -16.10
N GLN A 26 -10.80 7.42 -15.24
CA GLN A 26 -11.82 7.70 -14.22
C GLN A 26 -11.13 8.27 -12.99
N ASN A 27 -11.71 9.31 -12.37
CA ASN A 27 -11.21 9.93 -11.12
C ASN A 27 -9.75 10.37 -11.15
N PHE A 28 -9.31 11.03 -12.18
CA PHE A 28 -7.97 11.64 -12.19
C PHE A 28 -8.04 13.15 -11.90
N SER A 29 -6.95 13.68 -11.35
CA SER A 29 -6.85 15.10 -11.04
C SER A 29 -7.11 15.98 -12.27
N PRO A 30 -7.97 17.00 -12.18
CA PRO A 30 -8.23 17.95 -13.26
C PRO A 30 -6.97 18.63 -13.80
N ASP A 31 -5.92 18.72 -13.02
CA ASP A 31 -4.64 19.33 -13.40
C ASP A 31 -3.89 18.55 -14.47
N LEU A 32 -4.23 17.26 -14.66
CA LEU A 32 -3.61 16.41 -15.69
C LEU A 32 -4.11 16.67 -17.13
N LYS A 33 -5.08 17.56 -17.35
CA LYS A 33 -5.63 17.90 -18.69
C LYS A 33 -4.66 18.66 -19.59
N LYS A 34 -3.36 18.62 -19.32
CA LYS A 34 -2.30 19.35 -20.05
C LYS A 34 -1.27 18.38 -20.57
N THR A 35 -0.52 18.81 -21.58
CA THR A 35 0.75 18.16 -21.92
C THR A 35 1.84 18.71 -21.01
N PHE A 36 2.57 17.83 -20.34
CA PHE A 36 3.60 18.21 -19.37
C PHE A 36 4.75 17.20 -19.34
N VAL A 37 5.88 17.62 -18.75
CA VAL A 37 7.01 16.74 -18.47
C VAL A 37 6.69 15.96 -17.18
N SER A 38 6.44 14.66 -17.32
CA SER A 38 6.16 13.80 -16.17
C SER A 38 7.42 13.31 -15.47
N ILE A 39 8.48 13.01 -16.24
CA ILE A 39 9.79 12.57 -15.73
C ILE A 39 10.87 13.42 -16.38
N LEU A 40 11.83 13.87 -15.58
CA LEU A 40 13.08 14.45 -16.01
C LEU A 40 14.16 14.05 -15.01
N SER A 41 15.13 13.25 -15.43
CA SER A 41 16.21 12.83 -14.56
C SER A 41 17.54 12.65 -15.26
N VAL A 42 18.61 12.85 -14.50
CA VAL A 42 19.99 12.52 -14.86
C VAL A 42 20.52 11.57 -13.80
N ASN A 43 20.98 10.41 -14.25
CA ASN A 43 21.50 9.36 -13.38
C ASN A 43 22.97 9.10 -13.69
N TYR A 44 23.80 9.06 -12.67
CA TYR A 44 25.18 8.56 -12.72
C TYR A 44 25.26 7.23 -11.98
N ILE A 45 25.74 6.20 -12.64
CA ILE A 45 25.80 4.83 -12.11
C ILE A 45 27.25 4.34 -12.13
N SER A 46 27.71 3.88 -10.98
CA SER A 46 28.98 3.20 -10.81
C SER A 46 28.86 2.00 -9.85
N ASN A 47 29.92 1.22 -9.70
CA ASN A 47 29.88 0.02 -8.86
C ASN A 47 29.59 0.28 -7.37
N LYS A 48 29.81 1.50 -6.88
CA LYS A 48 29.66 1.83 -5.45
C LYS A 48 28.74 3.01 -5.19
N ILE A 49 28.52 3.85 -6.19
CA ILE A 49 27.78 5.10 -6.02
C ILE A 49 26.83 5.25 -7.19
N ASN A 50 25.54 5.47 -6.87
CA ASN A 50 24.54 5.87 -7.83
C ASN A 50 23.96 7.23 -7.41
N LEU A 51 24.00 8.19 -8.32
CA LEU A 51 23.48 9.53 -8.09
C LEU A 51 22.35 9.80 -9.07
N THR A 52 21.26 10.39 -8.59
CA THR A 52 20.14 10.84 -9.42
C THR A 52 19.84 12.30 -9.10
N ALA A 53 19.70 13.12 -10.15
CA ALA A 53 19.16 14.47 -10.05
C ALA A 53 17.91 14.57 -10.93
N GLY A 54 16.81 15.11 -10.38
CA GLY A 54 15.50 15.21 -11.06
C GLY A 54 14.44 14.31 -10.46
N SER A 55 13.65 13.63 -11.28
CA SER A 55 12.56 12.73 -10.83
C SER A 55 13.13 11.43 -10.24
N ILE A 56 12.83 11.18 -8.97
CA ILE A 56 13.31 10.03 -8.19
C ILE A 56 12.12 9.14 -7.85
N PHE A 57 12.24 7.86 -8.17
CA PHE A 57 11.32 6.80 -7.78
C PHE A 57 12.07 5.84 -6.88
N ASP A 58 11.60 5.67 -5.64
CA ASP A 58 12.27 4.81 -4.66
C ASP A 58 11.31 4.42 -3.54
N GLN A 59 11.68 3.38 -2.78
CA GLN A 59 10.90 2.89 -1.66
C GLN A 59 11.82 2.42 -0.54
N PHE A 60 11.49 2.74 0.72
CA PHE A 60 12.16 2.23 1.89
C PHE A 60 11.34 1.10 2.53
N GLY A 61 11.98 -0.07 2.72
CA GLY A 61 11.34 -1.25 3.25
C GLY A 61 10.04 -1.62 2.53
N ASN A 62 8.98 -1.81 3.30
CA ASN A 62 7.65 -2.16 2.77
C ASN A 62 6.87 -0.96 2.19
N GLY A 63 7.47 0.22 2.15
CA GLY A 63 6.81 1.46 1.70
C GLY A 63 5.99 2.16 2.78
N LEU A 64 5.84 1.58 3.95
CA LEU A 64 5.04 2.14 5.05
C LEU A 64 5.58 3.49 5.56
N ILE A 65 6.89 3.71 5.45
CA ILE A 65 7.53 4.97 5.83
C ILE A 65 7.73 5.92 4.63
N PHE A 66 8.06 5.37 3.45
CA PHE A 66 8.34 6.14 2.25
C PHE A 66 8.21 5.32 0.98
N ARG A 67 7.48 5.87 -0.01
CA ARG A 67 7.42 5.35 -1.37
C ARG A 67 7.13 6.46 -2.37
N ALA A 68 8.06 6.69 -3.28
CA ALA A 68 7.88 7.54 -4.45
C ALA A 68 7.64 6.65 -5.68
N TRP A 69 6.46 6.75 -6.30
CA TRP A 69 6.01 5.83 -7.34
C TRP A 69 5.11 6.51 -8.38
N GLU A 70 4.92 5.86 -9.53
CA GLU A 70 3.93 6.28 -10.52
C GLU A 70 2.99 5.12 -10.90
N ASP A 71 1.76 5.46 -11.22
CA ASP A 71 0.81 4.61 -11.92
C ASP A 71 0.05 5.44 -12.96
N ARG A 72 0.42 5.25 -14.21
CA ARG A 72 -0.16 6.02 -15.33
C ARG A 72 -1.62 5.71 -15.58
N LYS A 73 -2.08 4.48 -15.28
CA LYS A 73 -3.48 4.08 -15.43
C LYS A 73 -4.37 4.81 -14.44
N LEU A 74 -3.82 5.13 -13.27
CA LEU A 74 -4.49 5.89 -12.22
C LEU A 74 -4.18 7.40 -12.30
N GLY A 75 -3.30 7.85 -13.19
CA GLY A 75 -2.86 9.24 -13.27
C GLY A 75 -1.98 9.69 -12.10
N ILE A 76 -1.38 8.75 -11.36
CA ILE A 76 -0.58 9.02 -10.17
C ILE A 76 0.89 9.18 -10.54
N ASN A 77 1.53 10.26 -10.09
CA ASN A 77 2.97 10.44 -10.12
C ASN A 77 3.44 11.11 -8.82
N ASN A 78 3.83 10.29 -7.86
CA ASN A 78 4.31 10.68 -6.54
C ASN A 78 5.86 10.68 -6.46
N SER A 79 6.56 10.96 -7.57
CA SER A 79 8.03 11.07 -7.59
C SER A 79 8.53 12.24 -6.75
N ILE A 80 9.75 12.13 -6.24
CA ILE A 80 10.46 13.25 -5.62
C ILE A 80 11.33 13.93 -6.69
N PHE A 81 11.13 15.22 -6.89
CA PHE A 81 11.99 16.02 -7.74
C PHE A 81 13.11 16.63 -6.90
N GLY A 82 14.34 16.10 -7.04
CA GLY A 82 15.42 16.46 -6.15
C GLY A 82 16.71 15.72 -6.42
N LEU A 83 17.40 15.33 -5.35
CA LEU A 83 18.67 14.61 -5.39
C LEU A 83 18.56 13.30 -4.61
N ASN A 84 19.10 12.24 -5.18
CA ASN A 84 19.27 10.93 -4.55
C ASN A 84 20.73 10.49 -4.65
N ALA A 85 21.26 9.92 -3.58
CA ALA A 85 22.56 9.28 -3.57
C ALA A 85 22.48 7.92 -2.87
N LYS A 86 22.86 6.87 -3.60
CA LYS A 86 23.00 5.50 -3.08
C LYS A 86 24.50 5.15 -3.01
N PHE A 87 24.90 4.61 -1.88
CA PHE A 87 26.26 4.18 -1.63
C PHE A 87 26.28 2.76 -1.08
N ASP A 88 27.00 1.85 -1.75
CA ASP A 88 27.14 0.46 -1.36
C ASP A 88 28.61 0.17 -1.00
N TYR A 89 28.82 -0.27 0.23
CA TYR A 89 30.16 -0.66 0.70
C TYR A 89 30.09 -1.90 1.59
N LYS A 90 30.61 -3.01 1.10
CA LYS A 90 30.65 -4.31 1.79
C LYS A 90 29.25 -4.75 2.24
N LYS A 91 28.98 -4.65 3.55
CA LYS A 91 27.73 -5.07 4.19
C LYS A 91 26.78 -3.91 4.45
N ILE A 92 27.15 -2.69 4.11
CA ILE A 92 26.39 -1.48 4.37
C ILE A 92 25.92 -0.89 3.04
N SER A 93 24.65 -0.57 2.97
CA SER A 93 24.05 0.24 1.90
C SER A 93 23.40 1.46 2.52
N VAL A 94 23.65 2.64 1.95
CA VAL A 94 23.07 3.90 2.39
C VAL A 94 22.39 4.54 1.20
N ASN A 95 21.15 4.97 1.38
CA ASN A 95 20.36 5.65 0.38
C ASN A 95 19.82 6.96 0.96
N THR A 96 20.07 8.08 0.31
CA THR A 96 19.63 9.40 0.76
C THR A 96 18.84 10.10 -0.32
N ILE A 97 17.72 10.73 0.04
CA ILE A 97 16.85 11.46 -0.87
C ILE A 97 16.53 12.82 -0.26
N THR A 98 16.55 13.86 -1.08
CA THR A 98 16.02 15.18 -0.71
C THR A 98 15.37 15.85 -1.92
N GLY A 99 14.26 16.54 -1.72
CA GLY A 99 13.56 17.23 -2.79
C GLY A 99 12.13 17.63 -2.42
N LEU A 100 11.33 17.89 -3.45
CA LEU A 100 9.91 18.20 -3.37
C LEU A 100 9.13 17.09 -4.08
N GLN A 101 8.01 16.66 -3.50
CA GLN A 101 7.18 15.66 -4.15
C GLN A 101 6.36 16.27 -5.28
N LYS A 102 6.17 15.52 -6.34
CA LYS A 102 5.29 15.90 -7.43
C LYS A 102 3.83 15.72 -7.03
N ILE A 103 3.00 16.70 -7.35
CA ILE A 103 1.55 16.72 -7.13
C ILE A 103 0.92 17.11 -8.46
N GLY A 104 0.34 16.15 -9.18
CA GLY A 104 -0.15 16.37 -10.53
C GLY A 104 0.94 16.96 -11.44
N THR A 105 0.78 18.20 -11.88
CA THR A 105 1.75 18.93 -12.73
C THR A 105 2.66 19.89 -11.96
N THR A 106 2.52 20.02 -10.65
CA THR A 106 3.23 20.95 -9.77
C THR A 106 4.14 20.22 -8.77
N LEU A 107 4.83 20.95 -7.93
CA LEU A 107 5.63 20.44 -6.82
C LEU A 107 5.03 20.85 -5.48
N SER A 108 5.22 20.01 -4.46
CA SER A 108 4.78 20.26 -3.09
C SER A 108 5.51 21.47 -2.47
N SER A 109 4.87 22.10 -1.48
CA SER A 109 5.53 23.08 -0.60
C SER A 109 6.42 22.42 0.46
N GLY A 110 6.08 21.19 0.84
CA GLY A 110 6.84 20.41 1.82
C GLY A 110 8.12 19.82 1.26
N LYS A 111 9.26 20.18 1.87
CA LYS A 111 10.57 19.61 1.56
C LYS A 111 10.72 18.26 2.24
N ILE A 112 11.20 17.27 1.49
CA ILE A 112 11.38 15.89 1.95
C ILE A 112 12.88 15.64 2.14
N TYR A 113 13.21 15.01 3.26
CA TYR A 113 14.53 14.50 3.59
C TYR A 113 14.37 13.05 4.01
N ALA A 114 15.06 12.15 3.35
CA ALA A 114 14.94 10.74 3.63
C ALA A 114 16.32 10.05 3.59
N ILE A 115 16.52 9.12 4.52
CA ILE A 115 17.72 8.26 4.56
C ILE A 115 17.29 6.85 4.93
N ASP A 116 17.85 5.88 4.23
CA ASP A 116 17.71 4.46 4.51
C ASP A 116 19.10 3.82 4.63
N ILE A 117 19.32 3.10 5.72
CA ILE A 117 20.57 2.41 6.01
C ILE A 117 20.25 0.94 6.19
N LYS A 118 20.86 0.12 5.35
CA LYS A 118 20.79 -1.34 5.42
C LYS A 118 22.13 -1.91 5.85
N TYR A 119 22.11 -2.81 6.82
CA TYR A 119 23.26 -3.56 7.29
C TYR A 119 23.02 -5.06 7.18
N LYS A 120 23.80 -5.75 6.36
CA LYS A 120 23.76 -7.20 6.21
C LYS A 120 24.54 -7.84 7.36
N PHE A 121 23.86 -8.12 8.46
CA PHE A 121 24.47 -8.63 9.69
C PHE A 121 25.04 -10.04 9.48
N LEU A 122 24.22 -10.97 8.96
CA LEU A 122 24.60 -12.33 8.57
C LEU A 122 24.11 -12.59 7.13
N GLU A 123 24.50 -13.71 6.52
CA GLU A 123 24.07 -14.04 5.14
C GLU A 123 22.55 -14.04 4.95
N LYS A 124 21.81 -14.41 6.01
CA LYS A 124 20.34 -14.54 6.00
C LYS A 124 19.61 -13.48 6.81
N PHE A 125 20.34 -12.55 7.45
CA PHE A 125 19.76 -11.51 8.28
C PHE A 125 20.20 -10.13 7.83
N ASP A 126 19.22 -9.28 7.58
CA ASP A 126 19.40 -7.86 7.33
C ASP A 126 18.76 -7.05 8.45
N MET A 127 19.42 -5.97 8.86
CA MET A 127 18.89 -4.94 9.74
C MET A 127 18.85 -3.62 8.96
N GLU A 128 17.74 -2.92 9.04
CA GLU A 128 17.57 -1.67 8.32
C GLU A 128 16.99 -0.60 9.24
N THR A 129 17.38 0.63 9.03
CA THR A 129 16.79 1.78 9.68
C THR A 129 16.56 2.89 8.66
N SER A 130 15.39 3.52 8.73
CA SER A 130 15.08 4.65 7.85
C SER A 130 14.61 5.85 8.67
N TYR A 131 14.89 7.02 8.14
CA TYR A 131 14.34 8.28 8.60
C TYR A 131 13.71 9.01 7.41
N VAL A 132 12.53 9.58 7.63
CA VAL A 132 11.86 10.47 6.68
C VAL A 132 11.39 11.71 7.42
N GLY A 133 11.79 12.87 6.94
CA GLY A 133 11.36 14.17 7.44
C GLY A 133 10.62 14.94 6.34
N ARG A 134 9.48 15.54 6.69
CA ARG A 134 8.81 16.56 5.89
C ARG A 134 8.89 17.88 6.61
N HIS A 135 9.39 18.91 5.95
CA HIS A 135 9.41 20.28 6.45
C HIS A 135 8.53 21.16 5.57
N GLU A 136 7.44 21.68 6.12
CA GLU A 136 6.44 22.47 5.41
C GLU A 136 6.19 23.79 6.17
N ASN A 137 6.53 24.91 5.54
CA ASN A 137 6.11 26.22 6.02
C ASN A 137 4.65 26.43 5.62
N ILE A 138 3.77 26.54 6.60
CA ILE A 138 2.34 26.69 6.36
C ILE A 138 2.00 28.17 6.48
N ASP A 139 1.57 28.75 5.36
CA ASP A 139 1.00 30.10 5.35
C ASP A 139 -0.49 30.00 5.68
N PHE A 140 -0.84 30.47 6.87
CA PHE A 140 -2.24 30.60 7.28
C PHE A 140 -2.77 31.96 6.84
N THR A 141 -3.74 31.94 5.96
CA THR A 141 -4.43 33.16 5.50
C THR A 141 -5.58 33.60 6.41
N ASN A 142 -5.96 32.78 7.42
CA ASN A 142 -7.13 33.01 8.27
C ASN A 142 -6.76 33.36 9.71
N GLU A 143 -7.68 34.08 10.39
CA GLU A 143 -7.54 34.59 11.77
C GLU A 143 -7.34 33.52 12.85
N ASN A 144 -7.65 32.24 12.57
CA ASN A 144 -7.50 31.08 13.48
C ASN A 144 -6.15 30.36 13.31
N LYS A 145 -5.08 31.12 13.12
CA LYS A 145 -3.73 30.55 13.00
C LYS A 145 -3.34 29.78 14.26
N PRO A 146 -2.99 28.49 14.14
CA PRO A 146 -2.40 27.76 15.26
C PRO A 146 -1.09 28.42 15.71
N THR A 147 -0.97 28.70 17.00
CA THR A 147 0.15 29.48 17.55
C THR A 147 1.47 28.73 17.66
N ASN A 148 1.45 27.38 17.62
CA ASN A 148 2.63 26.54 17.86
C ASN A 148 2.68 25.33 16.92
N ILE A 149 2.56 25.53 15.59
CA ILE A 149 2.72 24.41 14.65
C ILE A 149 4.19 24.09 14.47
N ASN A 150 4.56 22.85 14.76
CA ASN A 150 5.85 22.33 14.31
C ASN A 150 5.81 22.17 12.78
N PRO A 151 6.66 22.87 12.01
CA PRO A 151 6.70 22.75 10.56
C PRO A 151 7.20 21.35 10.11
N THR A 152 7.86 20.61 11.00
CA THR A 152 8.52 19.33 10.65
C THR A 152 7.79 18.14 11.25
N THR A 153 7.49 17.17 10.39
CA THR A 153 7.02 15.84 10.79
C THR A 153 8.12 14.82 10.49
N ASN A 154 8.45 13.99 11.47
CA ASN A 154 9.52 13.02 11.39
C ASN A 154 8.98 11.60 11.54
N LEU A 155 9.48 10.67 10.73
CA LEU A 155 9.22 9.25 10.85
C LEU A 155 10.56 8.52 10.98
N ILE A 156 10.60 7.51 11.84
CA ILE A 156 11.74 6.61 12.00
C ILE A 156 11.21 5.18 11.91
N SER A 157 11.89 4.34 11.13
CA SER A 157 11.60 2.92 10.97
C SER A 157 12.78 2.06 11.35
N TYR A 158 12.50 0.94 11.99
CA TYR A 158 13.46 -0.15 12.26
C TYR A 158 12.91 -1.44 11.68
N ARG A 159 13.74 -2.17 10.93
CA ARG A 159 13.39 -3.42 10.28
C ARG A 159 14.41 -4.51 10.59
N ILE A 160 13.91 -5.72 10.75
CA ILE A 160 14.72 -6.95 10.83
C ILE A 160 14.11 -7.93 9.84
N ASN A 161 14.94 -8.41 8.92
CA ASN A 161 14.56 -9.36 7.90
C ASN A 161 15.40 -10.62 8.00
N TYR A 162 14.74 -11.76 7.95
CA TYR A 162 15.36 -13.06 7.83
C TYR A 162 14.88 -13.76 6.56
N THR A 163 15.78 -14.26 5.75
CA THR A 163 15.46 -15.01 4.52
C THR A 163 16.19 -16.33 4.51
N GLY A 164 15.51 -17.39 4.89
CA GLY A 164 16.01 -18.76 4.83
C GLY A 164 15.52 -19.48 3.57
N SER A 165 15.90 -20.76 3.43
CA SER A 165 15.50 -21.59 2.26
C SER A 165 14.02 -22.01 2.28
N LYS A 166 13.40 -22.09 3.46
CA LYS A 166 12.00 -22.52 3.63
C LYS A 166 11.17 -21.55 4.47
N PHE A 167 11.81 -20.69 5.20
CA PHE A 167 11.17 -19.77 6.15
C PHE A 167 11.71 -18.36 5.95
N TYR A 168 10.84 -17.37 6.04
CA TYR A 168 11.21 -15.95 6.10
C TYR A 168 10.46 -15.22 7.19
N LEU A 169 11.03 -14.11 7.63
CA LEU A 169 10.45 -13.19 8.60
C LEU A 169 10.84 -11.77 8.21
N ASN A 170 9.86 -10.89 8.07
CA ASN A 170 10.05 -9.46 7.89
C ASN A 170 9.30 -8.74 8.99
N THR A 171 9.98 -7.82 9.67
CA THR A 171 9.37 -6.99 10.70
C THR A 171 9.67 -5.53 10.46
N GLU A 172 8.72 -4.66 10.75
CA GLU A 172 8.92 -3.21 10.68
C GLU A 172 8.17 -2.53 11.83
N ILE A 173 8.86 -1.63 12.54
CA ILE A 173 8.29 -0.78 13.58
C ILE A 173 8.57 0.65 13.19
N ILE A 174 7.52 1.49 13.16
CA ILE A 174 7.60 2.90 12.76
C ILE A 174 7.04 3.77 13.88
N SER A 175 7.75 4.86 14.15
CA SER A 175 7.26 5.96 14.98
C SER A 175 7.17 7.23 14.14
N LYS A 176 6.02 7.92 14.20
CA LYS A 176 5.76 9.21 13.57
C LYS A 176 5.57 10.28 14.66
N SER A 177 6.30 11.40 14.56
CA SER A 177 6.10 12.55 15.43
C SER A 177 4.71 13.14 15.24
N GLU A 178 4.31 14.04 16.12
CA GLU A 178 3.06 14.77 15.97
C GLU A 178 2.97 15.45 14.60
N ASP A 179 1.81 15.29 13.99
CA ASP A 179 1.42 15.95 12.76
C ASP A 179 -0.01 16.47 12.86
N PHE A 180 -0.25 17.64 12.33
CA PHE A 180 -1.58 18.23 12.30
C PHE A 180 -2.42 17.56 11.23
N ILE A 181 -3.65 17.23 11.59
CA ILE A 181 -4.61 16.63 10.70
C ILE A 181 -5.45 17.75 10.08
N SER A 182 -5.53 17.76 8.77
CA SER A 182 -6.46 18.62 8.04
C SER A 182 -7.85 18.00 8.04
N GLU A 183 -8.85 18.75 8.47
CA GLU A 183 -10.27 18.39 8.33
C GLU A 183 -10.90 19.35 7.33
N TYR A 184 -11.55 18.81 6.28
CA TYR A 184 -12.17 19.62 5.22
C TYR A 184 -11.25 20.69 4.59
N GLY A 185 -9.95 20.39 4.47
CA GLY A 185 -8.96 21.32 3.92
C GLY A 185 -8.44 22.37 4.92
N PHE A 186 -8.88 22.32 6.19
CA PHE A 186 -8.43 23.25 7.24
C PHE A 186 -7.59 22.50 8.28
N ILE A 187 -6.48 23.09 8.67
CA ILE A 187 -5.62 22.57 9.74
C ILE A 187 -6.11 23.14 11.06
N SER A 188 -6.45 22.26 11.99
CA SER A 188 -6.92 22.62 13.33
C SER A 188 -5.82 22.45 14.37
N ASN A 189 -5.71 23.42 15.30
CA ASN A 189 -4.81 23.35 16.46
C ASN A 189 -5.10 22.17 17.41
N SER A 190 -6.35 21.77 17.51
CA SER A 190 -6.81 20.74 18.44
C SER A 190 -6.60 19.32 17.93
N ASN A 191 -6.10 19.15 16.71
CA ASN A 191 -6.05 17.82 16.07
C ASN A 191 -4.65 17.45 15.60
N SER A 192 -3.62 17.60 16.46
CA SER A 192 -2.31 17.01 16.21
C SER A 192 -2.22 15.64 16.87
N LYS A 193 -1.71 14.65 16.16
CA LYS A 193 -1.55 13.27 16.63
C LYS A 193 -0.20 12.70 16.23
N LYS A 194 0.37 11.93 17.14
CA LYS A 194 1.49 11.01 16.84
C LYS A 194 0.97 9.85 16.00
N GLY A 195 1.89 9.11 15.40
CA GLY A 195 1.54 7.89 14.68
C GLY A 195 2.51 6.76 14.98
N SER A 196 2.05 5.54 14.77
CA SER A 196 2.88 4.35 14.91
C SER A 196 2.44 3.25 13.94
N ALA A 197 3.41 2.42 13.50
CA ALA A 197 3.08 1.21 12.77
C ALA A 197 3.88 0.02 13.30
N HIS A 198 3.21 -1.13 13.34
CA HIS A 198 3.80 -2.43 13.61
C HIS A 198 3.42 -3.37 12.48
N TYR A 199 4.41 -3.94 11.83
CA TYR A 199 4.24 -4.86 10.72
C TYR A 199 5.05 -6.13 10.96
N LEU A 200 4.42 -7.26 10.73
CA LEU A 200 5.03 -8.58 10.76
C LEU A 200 4.54 -9.36 9.54
N ASN A 201 5.46 -9.87 8.75
CA ASN A 201 5.15 -10.84 7.70
C ASN A 201 6.09 -12.04 7.83
N THR A 202 5.52 -13.22 7.84
CA THR A 202 6.27 -14.46 7.99
C THR A 202 5.66 -15.55 7.13
N GLY A 203 6.48 -16.41 6.59
CA GLY A 203 6.01 -17.51 5.78
C GLY A 203 6.90 -18.74 5.82
N TYR A 204 6.28 -19.86 5.46
CA TYR A 204 6.92 -21.15 5.30
C TYR A 204 6.59 -21.73 3.94
N TYR A 205 7.62 -22.16 3.22
CA TYR A 205 7.48 -22.79 1.91
C TYR A 205 8.25 -24.09 1.86
N SER A 206 7.57 -25.13 1.42
CA SER A 206 8.15 -26.46 1.14
C SER A 206 7.52 -27.02 -0.13
N SER A 207 8.05 -28.13 -0.64
CA SER A 207 7.53 -28.73 -1.88
C SER A 207 6.01 -28.96 -1.82
N GLY A 208 5.25 -28.11 -2.50
CA GLY A 208 3.79 -28.19 -2.60
C GLY A 208 3.00 -27.66 -1.40
N ILE A 209 3.62 -26.99 -0.44
CA ILE A 209 2.95 -26.33 0.70
C ILE A 209 3.52 -24.94 0.86
N GLY A 210 2.64 -23.94 1.00
CA GLY A 210 2.98 -22.56 1.35
C GLY A 210 2.08 -22.04 2.47
N LEU A 211 2.68 -21.33 3.40
CA LEU A 211 2.00 -20.60 4.47
C LEU A 211 2.52 -19.18 4.44
N ASP A 212 1.64 -18.21 4.47
CA ASP A 212 1.96 -16.80 4.64
C ASP A 212 1.07 -16.18 5.71
N PHE A 213 1.66 -15.40 6.59
CA PHE A 213 0.95 -14.66 7.63
C PHE A 213 1.47 -13.25 7.68
N THR A 214 0.58 -12.29 7.54
CA THR A 214 0.87 -10.87 7.70
C THR A 214 -0.02 -10.28 8.79
N PHE A 215 0.60 -9.60 9.75
CA PHE A 215 -0.08 -8.80 10.77
C PHE A 215 0.32 -7.34 10.61
N ARG A 216 -0.63 -6.43 10.80
CA ARG A 216 -0.38 -4.99 10.75
C ARG A 216 -1.25 -4.23 11.75
N ARG A 217 -0.61 -3.33 12.51
CA ARG A 217 -1.27 -2.29 13.30
C ARG A 217 -0.78 -0.94 12.82
N LEU A 218 -1.68 -0.07 12.46
CA LEU A 218 -1.41 1.30 12.02
C LEU A 218 -2.20 2.28 12.87
N GLU A 219 -1.53 3.29 13.36
CA GLU A 219 -2.14 4.42 14.07
C GLU A 219 -1.67 5.71 13.41
N ASN A 220 -2.59 6.47 12.84
CA ASN A 220 -2.32 7.76 12.21
C ASN A 220 -1.10 7.74 11.26
N MET A 221 -1.01 6.77 10.36
CA MET A 221 0.21 6.51 9.59
C MET A 221 0.29 7.22 8.24
N SER A 222 -0.80 7.76 7.70
CA SER A 222 -0.69 8.52 6.45
C SER A 222 0.17 9.76 6.64
N ILE A 223 1.01 10.03 5.66
CA ILE A 223 1.80 11.26 5.56
C ILE A 223 1.74 11.79 4.13
N TYR A 224 1.49 13.09 4.02
CA TYR A 224 1.41 13.82 2.75
C TYR A 224 2.52 14.87 2.68
N SER A 225 2.97 15.17 1.48
CA SER A 225 3.96 16.22 1.26
C SER A 225 3.43 17.62 1.61
N ASN A 226 2.12 17.84 1.42
CA ASN A 226 1.40 19.00 1.94
C ASN A 226 0.30 18.53 2.88
N ARG A 227 0.15 19.14 4.06
CA ARG A 227 -0.87 18.75 5.05
C ARG A 227 -2.31 18.93 4.55
N ASN A 228 -2.55 19.90 3.68
CA ASN A 228 -3.87 20.16 3.09
C ASN A 228 -4.34 19.07 2.11
N LEU A 229 -3.47 18.15 1.70
CA LEU A 229 -3.81 17.01 0.85
C LEU A 229 -4.38 15.81 1.63
N TYR A 230 -4.50 15.92 2.94
CA TYR A 230 -5.05 14.83 3.75
C TYR A 230 -6.40 14.32 3.21
N ALA A 231 -6.49 13.00 3.05
CA ALA A 231 -7.66 12.31 2.51
C ALA A 231 -8.10 12.77 1.11
N ASN A 232 -7.17 13.25 0.25
CA ASN A 232 -7.51 13.60 -1.12
C ASN A 232 -7.88 12.36 -1.96
N GLU A 233 -8.85 12.53 -2.85
CA GLU A 233 -9.41 11.44 -3.66
C GLU A 233 -8.48 10.96 -4.79
N PHE A 234 -7.48 11.76 -5.16
CA PHE A 234 -6.57 11.46 -6.26
C PHE A 234 -5.29 10.75 -5.82
N ASN A 235 -5.09 10.54 -4.53
CA ASN A 235 -3.87 9.99 -3.95
C ASN A 235 -2.58 10.75 -4.32
N ASP A 236 -2.71 12.02 -4.67
CA ASP A 236 -1.60 12.92 -4.94
C ASP A 236 -0.88 13.30 -3.66
N GLY A 237 0.44 13.44 -3.74
CA GLY A 237 1.26 13.93 -2.64
C GLY A 237 1.36 13.00 -1.44
N ILE A 238 0.97 11.73 -1.55
CA ILE A 238 1.19 10.71 -0.52
C ILE A 238 2.67 10.32 -0.53
N LEU A 239 3.31 10.38 0.65
CA LEU A 239 4.73 10.05 0.81
C LEU A 239 4.98 8.58 1.15
N ASN A 240 3.99 7.88 1.68
CA ASN A 240 4.09 6.47 2.00
C ASN A 240 3.03 5.65 1.26
N PHE A 241 3.18 4.34 1.27
CA PHE A 241 2.25 3.43 0.62
C PHE A 241 1.73 2.39 1.62
N ILE A 242 0.42 2.40 1.81
CA ILE A 242 -0.26 1.51 2.76
C ILE A 242 -1.34 0.73 1.99
N PRO A 243 -0.95 -0.37 1.30
CA PRO A 243 -1.91 -1.18 0.56
C PRO A 243 -2.86 -1.91 1.51
N ALA A 244 -4.05 -2.23 1.03
CA ALA A 244 -4.87 -3.24 1.69
C ALA A 244 -4.16 -4.59 1.65
N LEU A 245 -4.13 -5.29 2.79
CA LEU A 245 -3.62 -6.65 2.89
C LEU A 245 -4.80 -7.63 2.72
N THR A 246 -5.35 -7.68 1.51
CA THR A 246 -6.47 -8.55 1.15
C THR A 246 -6.17 -9.24 -0.16
N LYS A 247 -6.72 -10.42 -0.36
CA LYS A 247 -6.59 -11.13 -1.62
C LYS A 247 -7.25 -10.35 -2.74
N GLN A 248 -6.59 -10.26 -3.89
CA GLN A 248 -7.15 -9.73 -5.12
C GLN A 248 -7.60 -10.85 -6.04
N TYR A 249 -8.66 -10.61 -6.78
CA TYR A 249 -9.28 -11.58 -7.68
C TYR A 249 -9.44 -10.98 -9.07
N ASP A 250 -9.35 -11.81 -10.09
CA ASP A 250 -9.57 -11.42 -11.50
C ASP A 250 -11.07 -11.43 -11.90
N TYR A 251 -11.96 -11.74 -10.94
CA TYR A 251 -13.39 -11.89 -11.15
C TYR A 251 -14.16 -10.60 -10.81
N SER A 252 -15.05 -10.16 -11.70
CA SER A 252 -15.75 -8.88 -11.57
C SER A 252 -16.60 -8.78 -10.30
N LEU A 253 -17.36 -9.83 -9.95
CA LEU A 253 -18.19 -9.82 -8.73
C LEU A 253 -17.36 -9.91 -7.44
N ALA A 254 -16.15 -10.49 -7.50
CA ALA A 254 -15.24 -10.51 -6.36
C ALA A 254 -14.60 -9.15 -6.08
N ASN A 255 -14.61 -8.23 -7.05
CA ASN A 255 -14.07 -6.88 -6.92
C ASN A 255 -15.12 -5.83 -6.50
N ILE A 256 -16.28 -6.27 -6.02
CA ILE A 256 -17.28 -5.39 -5.39
C ILE A 256 -16.93 -5.24 -3.90
N ASN A 257 -16.99 -4.02 -3.34
CA ASN A 257 -16.64 -3.71 -1.96
C ASN A 257 -15.20 -4.14 -1.60
N VAL A 258 -14.23 -3.68 -2.40
CA VAL A 258 -12.81 -3.91 -2.15
C VAL A 258 -12.37 -3.07 -0.95
N TYR A 259 -11.73 -3.70 0.01
CA TYR A 259 -11.23 -3.03 1.20
C TYR A 259 -10.08 -2.08 0.86
N GLN A 260 -10.14 -0.89 1.41
CA GLN A 260 -9.05 0.09 1.42
C GLN A 260 -8.54 0.25 2.84
N SER A 261 -7.23 0.26 3.00
CA SER A 261 -6.60 0.48 4.30
C SER A 261 -7.09 1.75 4.97
N GLN A 262 -7.22 1.70 6.30
CA GLN A 262 -7.73 2.78 7.13
C GLN A 262 -6.62 3.32 8.08
N PRO A 263 -5.53 3.93 7.54
CA PRO A 263 -4.41 4.37 8.36
C PRO A 263 -4.66 5.69 9.10
N ASN A 264 -5.79 6.35 8.84
CA ASN A 264 -6.05 7.72 9.25
C ASN A 264 -6.88 7.82 10.52
N VAL A 265 -6.65 8.89 11.27
CA VAL A 265 -7.54 9.35 12.34
C VAL A 265 -8.73 10.08 11.74
N SER A 266 -9.91 9.92 12.32
CA SER A 266 -11.10 10.70 11.98
C SER A 266 -11.96 10.93 13.21
N PHE A 267 -12.38 12.19 13.39
CA PHE A 267 -13.35 12.66 14.38
C PHE A 267 -14.51 13.41 13.72
N LEU A 268 -14.84 13.07 12.47
CA LEU A 268 -15.89 13.77 11.72
C LEU A 268 -17.29 13.45 12.22
N ASP A 269 -17.51 12.26 12.76
CA ASP A 269 -18.78 11.79 13.31
C ASP A 269 -18.49 11.07 14.65
N PRO A 270 -19.20 11.41 15.74
CA PRO A 270 -19.01 10.75 17.05
C PRO A 270 -19.24 9.24 17.03
N LEU A 271 -20.05 8.73 16.10
CA LEU A 271 -20.32 7.31 15.93
C LEU A 271 -19.32 6.59 15.02
N LEU A 272 -18.46 7.34 14.33
CA LEU A 272 -17.52 6.83 13.32
C LEU A 272 -16.07 7.22 13.61
N MET A 273 -15.76 7.53 14.87
CA MET A 273 -14.39 7.86 15.28
C MET A 273 -13.46 6.69 15.00
N LYS A 274 -12.31 6.99 14.46
CA LYS A 274 -11.26 6.01 14.17
C LYS A 274 -9.87 6.62 14.32
N ALA A 275 -8.90 5.77 14.62
CA ALA A 275 -7.50 6.20 14.80
C ALA A 275 -6.51 5.44 13.90
N GLY A 276 -7.00 4.50 13.12
CA GLY A 276 -6.20 3.65 12.27
C GLY A 276 -6.82 2.28 12.06
N GLU A 277 -5.99 1.27 11.87
CA GLU A 277 -6.43 -0.12 11.70
C GLU A 277 -5.50 -1.12 12.39
N ILE A 278 -6.08 -2.25 12.79
CA ILE A 278 -5.37 -3.44 13.21
C ILE A 278 -5.97 -4.65 12.49
N GLY A 279 -5.12 -5.54 12.00
CA GLY A 279 -5.63 -6.70 11.30
C GLY A 279 -4.53 -7.64 10.81
N PHE A 280 -4.98 -8.68 10.15
CA PHE A 280 -4.10 -9.70 9.61
C PHE A 280 -4.65 -10.29 8.32
N GLN A 281 -3.74 -10.90 7.56
CA GLN A 281 -4.02 -11.79 6.45
C GLN A 281 -3.25 -13.09 6.66
N PHE A 282 -3.93 -14.21 6.42
CA PHE A 282 -3.34 -15.53 6.41
C PHE A 282 -3.64 -16.20 5.08
N GLU A 283 -2.64 -16.80 4.47
CA GLU A 283 -2.78 -17.56 3.23
C GLU A 283 -2.14 -18.94 3.38
N PHE A 284 -2.89 -19.95 3.00
CA PHE A 284 -2.45 -21.32 2.94
C PHE A 284 -2.60 -21.87 1.53
N TYR A 285 -1.52 -22.39 0.99
CA TYR A 285 -1.47 -23.04 -0.31
C TYR A 285 -1.01 -24.48 -0.17
N ILE A 286 -1.70 -25.42 -0.83
CA ILE A 286 -1.28 -26.80 -0.92
C ILE A 286 -1.52 -27.38 -2.32
N LYS A 287 -0.49 -28.01 -2.86
CA LYS A 287 -0.57 -28.81 -4.08
C LYS A 287 -0.89 -30.26 -3.74
N LEU A 288 -2.12 -30.68 -4.03
CA LEU A 288 -2.60 -32.04 -3.84
C LEU A 288 -2.01 -32.95 -4.91
N LYS A 289 -1.26 -33.96 -4.49
CA LYS A 289 -0.52 -34.84 -5.41
C LYS A 289 -1.47 -35.64 -6.31
N LYS A 290 -1.01 -35.93 -7.52
CA LYS A 290 -1.66 -36.90 -8.42
C LYS A 290 -1.77 -38.27 -7.73
N ASN A 291 -2.85 -39.00 -8.01
CA ASN A 291 -3.16 -40.32 -7.46
C ASN A 291 -3.28 -40.35 -5.92
N SER A 292 -3.57 -39.19 -5.29
CA SER A 292 -3.92 -39.12 -3.88
C SER A 292 -5.44 -39.05 -3.69
N PHE A 293 -5.90 -39.32 -2.46
CA PHE A 293 -7.33 -39.29 -2.11
C PHE A 293 -8.01 -37.97 -2.48
N PHE A 294 -7.40 -36.85 -2.12
CA PHE A 294 -7.94 -35.51 -2.42
C PHE A 294 -7.56 -34.98 -3.82
N GLY A 295 -6.38 -35.33 -4.34
CA GLY A 295 -5.92 -34.85 -5.64
C GLY A 295 -6.52 -35.61 -6.81
N GLY A 296 -6.98 -36.86 -6.62
CA GLY A 296 -7.46 -37.72 -7.70
C GLY A 296 -6.37 -38.01 -8.73
N LYS A 297 -6.75 -38.42 -9.96
CA LYS A 297 -5.81 -38.80 -11.03
C LYS A 297 -4.86 -37.69 -11.46
N THR A 298 -5.32 -36.44 -11.45
CA THR A 298 -4.60 -35.30 -12.05
C THR A 298 -3.93 -34.37 -11.03
N GLY A 299 -4.29 -34.48 -9.74
CA GLY A 299 -3.90 -33.53 -8.70
C GLY A 299 -4.87 -32.36 -8.65
N ALA A 300 -4.64 -31.46 -7.71
CA ALA A 300 -5.36 -30.19 -7.57
C ALA A 300 -4.50 -29.18 -6.79
N ASP A 301 -4.77 -27.89 -6.94
CA ASP A 301 -4.17 -26.82 -6.15
C ASP A 301 -5.26 -26.19 -5.29
N LEU A 302 -5.04 -26.14 -3.98
CA LEU A 302 -5.95 -25.52 -3.02
C LEU A 302 -5.28 -24.31 -2.39
N ASN A 303 -5.99 -23.17 -2.40
CA ASN A 303 -5.59 -21.97 -1.71
C ASN A 303 -6.72 -21.52 -0.77
N ILE A 304 -6.38 -21.21 0.49
CA ILE A 304 -7.28 -20.66 1.49
C ILE A 304 -6.72 -19.31 1.92
N ASN A 305 -7.56 -18.28 1.93
CA ASN A 305 -7.19 -16.96 2.43
C ASN A 305 -8.16 -16.52 3.51
N ILE A 306 -7.63 -15.90 4.56
CA ILE A 306 -8.40 -15.29 5.66
C ILE A 306 -7.82 -13.91 5.92
N SER A 307 -8.67 -12.88 5.86
CA SER A 307 -8.29 -11.50 6.18
C SER A 307 -9.28 -10.91 7.19
N ASN A 308 -8.78 -10.16 8.15
CA ASN A 308 -9.61 -9.43 9.11
C ASN A 308 -8.95 -8.11 9.47
N PHE A 309 -9.70 -6.99 9.33
CA PHE A 309 -9.25 -5.64 9.63
C PHE A 309 -10.30 -4.89 10.44
N ASN A 310 -9.85 -4.22 11.49
CA ASN A 310 -10.67 -3.56 12.49
C ASN A 310 -10.13 -2.17 12.80
N ASN A 311 -10.98 -1.29 13.34
CA ASN A 311 -10.53 -0.09 14.03
C ASN A 311 -9.64 -0.48 15.22
N LEU A 312 -8.79 0.43 15.65
CA LEU A 312 -8.10 0.31 16.92
C LEU A 312 -9.12 0.45 18.06
N SER A 313 -9.03 -0.42 19.07
CA SER A 313 -9.83 -0.34 20.29
C SER A 313 -9.24 0.68 21.26
N GLY A 314 -10.11 1.34 22.03
CA GLY A 314 -9.72 2.31 23.06
C GLY A 314 -10.85 3.27 23.38
N ASP A 315 -10.54 4.23 24.22
CA ASP A 315 -11.45 5.30 24.62
C ASP A 315 -11.30 6.49 23.69
N PHE A 316 -12.40 6.94 23.08
CA PHE A 316 -12.44 8.07 22.17
C PHE A 316 -13.27 9.22 22.75
N SER A 317 -12.75 10.45 22.70
CA SER A 317 -13.47 11.68 23.01
C SER A 317 -13.67 12.52 21.74
N PHE A 318 -14.93 12.67 21.34
CA PHE A 318 -15.28 13.50 20.18
C PHE A 318 -15.07 15.00 20.44
N GLU A 319 -15.41 15.45 21.65
CA GLU A 319 -15.30 16.86 22.03
C GLU A 319 -13.84 17.33 22.11
N GLU A 320 -12.98 16.50 22.71
CA GLU A 320 -11.55 16.78 22.86
C GLU A 320 -10.74 16.36 21.62
N LYS A 321 -11.36 15.67 20.66
CA LYS A 321 -10.69 15.04 19.50
C LYS A 321 -9.47 14.23 19.95
N SER A 322 -9.64 13.43 21.01
CA SER A 322 -8.58 12.65 21.63
C SER A 322 -8.95 11.18 21.69
N TYR A 323 -7.94 10.34 21.88
CA TYR A 323 -8.11 8.92 22.10
C TYR A 323 -6.99 8.37 23.00
N ASP A 324 -7.31 7.31 23.74
CA ASP A 324 -6.35 6.44 24.41
C ASP A 324 -6.57 5.01 23.92
N LEU A 325 -5.56 4.39 23.33
CA LEU A 325 -5.68 3.16 22.55
C LEU A 325 -5.07 1.96 23.27
N ASP A 326 -5.79 0.87 23.24
CA ASP A 326 -5.26 -0.44 23.56
C ASP A 326 -4.26 -0.90 22.49
N PHE A 327 -3.16 -1.54 22.91
CA PHE A 327 -2.11 -1.91 21.96
C PHE A 327 -2.53 -3.02 20.98
N LEU A 328 -3.17 -4.10 21.46
CA LEU A 328 -3.50 -5.29 20.66
C LEU A 328 -5.00 -5.63 20.60
N ASN A 329 -5.88 -4.77 21.11
CA ASN A 329 -7.31 -5.02 21.04
C ASN A 329 -7.88 -4.61 19.68
N PHE A 330 -8.82 -5.44 19.19
CA PHE A 330 -9.53 -5.22 17.95
C PHE A 330 -10.84 -4.48 18.25
N GLY A 331 -11.01 -3.31 17.67
CA GLY A 331 -12.25 -2.54 17.73
C GLY A 331 -13.30 -3.02 16.72
N GLN A 332 -14.13 -2.11 16.25
CA GLN A 332 -15.18 -2.44 15.27
C GLN A 332 -14.58 -2.93 13.95
N THR A 333 -15.15 -4.00 13.41
CA THR A 333 -14.68 -4.61 12.17
C THR A 333 -14.97 -3.69 10.96
N TYR A 334 -13.93 -3.41 10.19
CA TYR A 334 -14.01 -2.77 8.88
C TYR A 334 -14.32 -3.79 7.79
N PHE A 335 -13.55 -4.88 7.80
CA PHE A 335 -13.54 -5.88 6.75
C PHE A 335 -13.16 -7.25 7.30
N SER A 336 -13.84 -8.28 6.84
CA SER A 336 -13.45 -9.67 7.06
C SER A 336 -13.73 -10.48 5.82
N GLU A 337 -12.80 -11.33 5.42
CA GLU A 337 -12.95 -12.21 4.27
C GLU A 337 -12.35 -13.58 4.54
N GLN A 338 -13.09 -14.61 4.16
CA GLN A 338 -12.59 -15.97 4.06
C GLN A 338 -12.83 -16.45 2.63
N SER A 339 -11.80 -17.00 1.99
CA SER A 339 -11.96 -17.56 0.66
C SER A 339 -11.25 -18.89 0.49
N ILE A 340 -11.84 -19.71 -0.36
CA ILE A 340 -11.29 -21.00 -0.80
C ILE A 340 -11.24 -20.96 -2.32
N ASN A 341 -10.08 -21.27 -2.88
CA ASN A 341 -9.86 -21.40 -4.31
C ASN A 341 -9.28 -22.80 -4.59
N LEU A 342 -9.99 -23.57 -5.41
CA LEU A 342 -9.61 -24.92 -5.84
C LEU A 342 -9.43 -24.93 -7.35
N THR A 343 -8.21 -25.12 -7.81
CA THR A 343 -7.89 -25.33 -9.23
C THR A 343 -7.70 -26.82 -9.50
N LYS A 344 -8.47 -27.36 -10.44
CA LYS A 344 -8.43 -28.77 -10.79
C LYS A 344 -8.35 -29.01 -12.30
N ASN A 345 -7.34 -29.76 -12.69
CA ASN A 345 -7.26 -30.30 -14.04
C ASN A 345 -8.02 -31.65 -14.10
N PHE A 346 -9.08 -31.73 -14.86
CA PHE A 346 -9.86 -32.97 -15.05
C PHE A 346 -9.26 -33.86 -16.16
N SER A 347 -8.68 -33.20 -17.18
CA SER A 347 -7.94 -33.82 -18.26
C SER A 347 -6.79 -32.91 -18.72
N ASN A 348 -6.07 -33.33 -19.76
CA ASN A 348 -5.05 -32.45 -20.38
C ASN A 348 -5.66 -31.23 -21.05
N ASN A 349 -6.93 -31.30 -21.42
CA ASN A 349 -7.64 -30.27 -22.19
C ASN A 349 -8.70 -29.52 -21.39
N PHE A 350 -9.00 -29.97 -20.17
CA PHE A 350 -10.08 -29.39 -19.35
C PHE A 350 -9.63 -29.16 -17.93
N SER A 351 -9.76 -27.92 -17.48
CA SER A 351 -9.53 -27.48 -16.10
C SER A 351 -10.67 -26.60 -15.61
N SER A 352 -10.87 -26.60 -14.30
CA SER A 352 -11.83 -25.68 -13.64
C SER A 352 -11.20 -25.07 -12.40
N ILE A 353 -11.60 -23.81 -12.15
CA ILE A 353 -11.29 -23.04 -10.95
C ILE A 353 -12.60 -22.82 -10.21
N PHE A 354 -12.65 -23.24 -8.95
CA PHE A 354 -13.78 -23.04 -8.06
C PHE A 354 -13.35 -22.03 -6.98
N VAL A 355 -14.07 -20.92 -6.86
CA VAL A 355 -13.81 -19.93 -5.82
C VAL A 355 -15.07 -19.73 -4.99
N PHE A 356 -14.90 -19.77 -3.68
CA PHE A 356 -15.92 -19.36 -2.72
C PHE A 356 -15.34 -18.25 -1.85
N ILE A 357 -16.08 -17.14 -1.73
CA ILE A 357 -15.70 -16.00 -0.91
C ILE A 357 -16.86 -15.69 0.03
N ASN A 358 -16.57 -15.57 1.32
CA ASN A 358 -17.47 -15.05 2.33
C ASN A 358 -16.87 -13.76 2.86
N ARG A 359 -17.57 -12.61 2.64
CA ARG A 359 -17.05 -11.27 2.92
C ARG A 359 -18.03 -10.45 3.74
N TYR A 360 -17.50 -9.81 4.77
CA TYR A 360 -18.14 -8.72 5.50
C TYR A 360 -17.44 -7.41 5.19
N TYR A 361 -18.20 -6.36 4.89
CA TYR A 361 -17.70 -5.03 4.60
C TYR A 361 -18.55 -3.96 5.28
N ASN A 362 -17.93 -3.15 6.14
CA ASN A 362 -18.58 -2.08 6.88
C ASN A 362 -18.46 -0.75 6.12
N LYS A 363 -19.38 -0.48 5.18
CA LYS A 363 -19.41 0.77 4.40
C LYS A 363 -19.44 2.01 5.28
N ARG A 364 -20.16 1.92 6.39
CA ARG A 364 -20.31 3.06 7.29
C ARG A 364 -18.97 3.52 7.89
N LEU A 365 -18.13 2.60 8.34
CA LEU A 365 -16.83 2.92 8.93
C LEU A 365 -15.77 3.20 7.86
N VAL A 366 -15.79 2.50 6.73
CA VAL A 366 -14.75 2.60 5.70
C VAL A 366 -15.01 3.78 4.77
N GLU A 367 -16.24 3.92 4.24
CA GLU A 367 -16.60 4.88 3.20
C GLU A 367 -17.46 6.06 3.73
N GLN A 368 -17.84 6.05 5.00
CA GLN A 368 -18.79 7.00 5.59
C GLN A 368 -20.18 6.98 4.87
N SER A 369 -20.52 5.85 4.25
CA SER A 369 -21.80 5.62 3.57
C SER A 369 -22.66 4.64 4.35
N ALA A 370 -23.99 4.62 4.09
CA ALA A 370 -24.90 3.77 4.86
C ALA A 370 -24.65 2.27 4.62
N GLY A 371 -24.73 1.48 5.69
CA GLY A 371 -24.90 0.04 5.66
C GLY A 371 -23.67 -0.79 5.98
N LYS A 372 -23.94 -2.05 6.29
CA LYS A 372 -23.01 -3.16 6.40
C LYS A 372 -23.37 -4.19 5.35
N VAL A 373 -22.40 -4.75 4.67
CA VAL A 373 -22.61 -5.67 3.56
C VAL A 373 -22.03 -7.04 3.91
N ASN A 374 -22.87 -8.08 3.82
CA ASN A 374 -22.42 -9.46 3.87
C ASN A 374 -22.59 -10.08 2.48
N SER A 375 -21.50 -10.54 1.88
CA SER A 375 -21.49 -11.09 0.54
C SER A 375 -20.97 -12.53 0.55
N LYS A 376 -21.68 -13.40 -0.17
CA LYS A 376 -21.17 -14.73 -0.52
C LYS A 376 -21.04 -14.80 -2.04
N ILE A 377 -19.84 -15.08 -2.53
CA ILE A 377 -19.54 -15.07 -3.95
C ILE A 377 -19.08 -16.48 -4.33
N ILE A 378 -19.66 -17.00 -5.38
CA ILE A 378 -19.28 -18.31 -5.96
C ILE A 378 -18.82 -18.02 -7.39
N VAL A 379 -17.66 -18.54 -7.74
CA VAL A 379 -17.12 -18.51 -9.10
C VAL A 379 -16.82 -19.92 -9.56
N VAL A 380 -17.21 -20.22 -10.79
CA VAL A 380 -16.83 -21.46 -11.50
C VAL A 380 -16.31 -21.02 -12.85
N ASP A 381 -15.01 -21.11 -13.01
CA ASP A 381 -14.32 -20.77 -14.25
C ASP A 381 -13.79 -22.06 -14.91
N ASN A 382 -14.24 -22.33 -16.13
CA ASN A 382 -13.94 -23.52 -16.88
C ASN A 382 -13.10 -23.17 -18.11
N ILE A 383 -11.95 -23.80 -18.24
CA ILE A 383 -11.01 -23.59 -19.34
C ILE A 383 -10.91 -24.88 -20.15
N PHE A 384 -11.28 -24.80 -21.41
CA PHE A 384 -11.18 -25.90 -22.37
C PHE A 384 -10.18 -25.56 -23.47
N ASN A 385 -9.05 -26.29 -23.51
CA ASN A 385 -8.03 -26.13 -24.52
C ASN A 385 -8.41 -27.00 -25.74
N ILE A 386 -8.67 -26.35 -26.87
CA ILE A 386 -8.96 -27.01 -28.14
C ILE A 386 -7.66 -27.57 -28.74
N ASN A 387 -6.60 -26.75 -28.66
CA ASN A 387 -5.24 -27.11 -29.07
C ASN A 387 -4.22 -26.22 -28.31
N ASP A 388 -2.93 -26.29 -28.65
CA ASP A 388 -1.87 -25.53 -27.95
C ASP A 388 -1.96 -24.03 -28.10
N THR A 389 -2.77 -23.50 -29.01
CA THR A 389 -2.89 -22.06 -29.31
C THR A 389 -4.29 -21.47 -29.12
N GLN A 390 -5.28 -22.33 -28.87
CA GLN A 390 -6.68 -21.93 -28.78
C GLN A 390 -7.34 -22.53 -27.55
N SER A 391 -8.03 -21.72 -26.78
CA SER A 391 -8.84 -22.13 -25.63
C SER A 391 -10.18 -21.40 -25.62
N ILE A 392 -11.16 -22.03 -25.01
CA ILE A 392 -12.44 -21.44 -24.66
C ILE A 392 -12.50 -21.37 -23.13
N GLU A 393 -12.80 -20.21 -22.60
CA GLU A 393 -13.03 -19.97 -21.18
C GLU A 393 -14.50 -19.61 -20.95
N PHE A 394 -15.10 -20.22 -19.93
CA PHE A 394 -16.47 -20.00 -19.53
C PHE A 394 -16.53 -19.74 -18.04
N ASP A 395 -16.68 -18.46 -17.66
CA ASP A 395 -16.76 -17.97 -16.29
C ASP A 395 -18.23 -17.75 -15.88
N MET A 396 -18.62 -18.39 -14.78
CA MET A 396 -19.90 -18.16 -14.09
C MET A 396 -19.64 -17.59 -12.71
N GLN A 397 -20.26 -16.47 -12.43
CA GLN A 397 -20.17 -15.81 -11.14
C GLN A 397 -21.55 -15.57 -10.54
N HIS A 398 -21.70 -15.80 -9.24
CA HIS A 398 -22.94 -15.56 -8.51
C HIS A 398 -22.66 -14.86 -7.18
N LEU A 399 -23.37 -13.76 -6.92
CA LEU A 399 -23.29 -12.97 -5.71
C LEU A 399 -24.60 -13.05 -4.93
N PHE A 400 -24.52 -13.51 -3.68
CA PHE A 400 -25.55 -13.36 -2.66
C PHE A 400 -25.16 -12.21 -1.75
N ASN A 401 -25.99 -11.20 -1.64
CA ASN A 401 -25.71 -10.01 -0.87
C ASN A 401 -26.84 -9.70 0.11
N THR A 402 -26.48 -9.43 1.37
CA THR A 402 -27.42 -8.94 2.38
C THR A 402 -26.86 -7.64 2.94
N ASN A 403 -27.71 -6.62 3.00
CA ASN A 403 -27.38 -5.30 3.52
C ASN A 403 -28.22 -5.04 4.78
N ASP A 404 -27.59 -4.48 5.82
CA ASP A 404 -28.28 -3.96 7.02
C ASP A 404 -28.46 -2.44 6.90
#